data_41eed0e8b28565acc8318969ae9d7435
#
_entry.id   41eed0e8b28565acc8318969ae9d7435
#
_cell.length_a   1.000
_cell.length_b   1.000
_cell.length_c   1.000
_cell.angle_alpha   90.00
_cell.angle_beta   90.00
_cell.angle_gamma   90.00
#
_symmetry.space_group_name_H-M   'P 1'
#
loop_
_entity.id
_entity.type
_entity.pdbx_description
1 polymer ?
#
loop_
_entity_poly.entity_id
_entity_poly.type
_entity_poly.pdbx_seq_one_letter_code
_entity_poly.pdbx_strand_id
1 'polypeptide(L)' 'MAKSDPDRTDEPESKVVRRLLALSLIDGKKQRDQIALLATAGMDRHEIAELVGTTAGTVSVEISHLRRRKAEVSRGRRG' A
#
# COMPACT_ATOMS: atom_id res chain seq x y z
N MET A 1 12.08 -30.16 12.88
CA MET A 1 12.59 -29.72 13.07
C MET A 1 12.82 -28.59 12.41
N ALA A 2 13.54 -28.49 12.01
CA ALA A 2 13.88 -27.35 11.35
C ALA A 2 12.85 -26.85 10.51
N LYS A 3 12.05 -27.60 10.14
CA LYS A 3 11.15 -27.26 9.27
C LYS A 3 10.30 -26.21 9.66
N SER A 4 9.83 -26.17 10.70
CA SER A 4 8.96 -25.13 11.02
C SER A 4 9.71 -23.85 11.10
N ASP A 5 10.93 -23.91 11.36
CA ASP A 5 11.70 -22.74 11.48
C ASP A 5 11.72 -21.93 10.21
N PRO A 6 11.88 -22.54 9.09
CA PRO A 6 11.93 -21.80 7.85
C PRO A 6 10.69 -20.97 7.67
N ASP A 7 9.57 -21.52 8.00
CA ASP A 7 8.35 -20.80 7.87
C ASP A 7 8.31 -19.56 8.67
N ARG A 8 8.66 -19.67 9.90
CA ARG A 8 8.62 -18.55 10.75
C ARG A 8 9.64 -17.53 10.38
N THR A 9 10.78 -17.98 9.98
CA THR A 9 11.83 -17.06 9.61
C THR A 9 11.47 -16.35 8.34
N ASP A 10 10.93 -17.06 7.41
CA ASP A 10 10.59 -16.48 6.14
C ASP A 10 9.58 -15.38 6.25
N GLU A 11 8.61 -15.56 7.11
CA GLU A 11 7.61 -14.57 7.27
C GLU A 11 8.11 -13.21 7.63
N PRO A 12 8.92 -13.05 8.67
CA PRO A 12 9.47 -11.73 8.99
C PRO A 12 10.34 -11.18 7.88
N GLU A 13 11.09 -12.05 7.25
CA GLU A 13 11.94 -11.63 6.17
C GLU A 13 11.14 -11.15 4.99
N SER A 14 10.09 -11.84 4.67
CA SER A 14 9.21 -11.45 3.61
C SER A 14 8.61 -10.10 3.86
N LYS A 15 8.23 -9.84 5.10
CA LYS A 15 7.68 -8.58 5.46
C LYS A 15 8.68 -7.48 5.29
N VAL A 16 9.90 -7.71 5.71
CA VAL A 16 10.94 -6.71 5.59
C VAL A 16 11.20 -6.39 4.12
N VAL A 17 11.30 -7.42 3.31
CA VAL A 17 11.54 -7.22 1.90
C VAL A 17 10.40 -6.44 1.25
N ARG A 18 9.17 -6.81 1.58
CA ARG A 18 8.00 -6.12 1.06
C ARG A 18 8.03 -4.65 1.43
N ARG A 19 8.38 -4.36 2.67
CA ARG A 19 8.43 -2.99 3.13
C ARG A 19 9.53 -2.20 2.44
N LEU A 20 10.67 -2.81 2.27
CA LEU A 20 11.76 -2.15 1.59
C LEU A 20 11.40 -1.83 0.14
N LEU A 21 10.76 -2.77 -0.52
CA LEU A 21 10.33 -2.54 -1.89
C LEU A 21 9.29 -1.43 -1.96
N ALA A 22 8.36 -1.44 -1.00
CA ALA A 22 7.33 -0.42 -0.96
C ALA A 22 7.94 0.95 -0.73
N LEU A 23 8.89 1.05 0.20
CA LEU A 23 9.55 2.31 0.48
C LEU A 23 10.30 2.82 -0.75
N SER A 24 10.91 1.92 -1.46
CA SER A 24 11.63 2.28 -2.68
C SER A 24 10.66 2.83 -3.72
N LEU A 25 9.53 2.19 -3.83
CA LEU A 25 8.53 2.56 -4.81
C LEU A 25 7.96 3.94 -4.56
N ILE A 26 7.78 4.29 -3.29
CA ILE A 26 7.14 5.55 -2.94
C ILE A 26 8.12 6.68 -2.67
N ASP A 27 9.40 6.41 -2.79
CA ASP A 27 10.42 7.40 -2.51
C ASP A 27 10.26 8.63 -3.40
N GLY A 28 10.29 9.79 -2.79
CA GLY A 28 10.19 11.03 -3.52
C GLY A 28 8.81 11.40 -4.02
N LYS A 29 7.80 10.61 -3.67
CA LYS A 29 6.44 10.90 -4.12
C LYS A 29 5.63 11.59 -3.05
N LYS A 30 4.59 12.28 -3.45
CA LYS A 30 3.69 12.93 -2.52
C LYS A 30 2.90 11.87 -1.77
N GLN A 31 2.45 12.22 -0.58
CA GLN A 31 1.72 11.29 0.25
C GLN A 31 0.53 10.66 -0.45
N ARG A 32 -0.22 11.45 -1.16
CA ARG A 32 -1.38 10.93 -1.88
C ARG A 32 -0.97 9.87 -2.90
N ASP A 33 0.09 10.12 -3.62
CA ASP A 33 0.58 9.18 -4.63
C ASP A 33 1.16 7.94 -3.97
N GLN A 34 1.80 8.13 -2.83
CA GLN A 34 2.34 7.00 -2.08
C GLN A 34 1.21 6.06 -1.67
N ILE A 35 0.14 6.63 -1.13
CA ILE A 35 -1.00 5.84 -0.71
C ILE A 35 -1.62 5.12 -1.90
N ALA A 36 -1.77 5.84 -3.01
CA ALA A 36 -2.36 5.27 -4.21
C ALA A 36 -1.57 4.06 -4.72
N LEU A 37 -0.26 4.20 -4.75
CA LEU A 37 0.60 3.12 -5.22
C LEU A 37 0.52 1.90 -4.31
N LEU A 38 0.59 2.12 -3.02
CA LEU A 38 0.57 1.01 -2.08
C LEU A 38 -0.78 0.33 -2.04
N ALA A 39 -1.85 1.11 -2.18
CA ALA A 39 -3.19 0.54 -2.23
C ALA A 39 -3.36 -0.30 -3.49
N THR A 40 -2.83 0.17 -4.60
CA THR A 40 -2.90 -0.56 -5.85
C THR A 40 -2.14 -1.87 -5.75
N ALA A 41 -1.07 -1.85 -4.99
CA ALA A 41 -0.27 -3.05 -4.78
C ALA A 41 -0.95 -4.05 -3.84
N GLY A 42 -2.08 -3.66 -3.26
CA GLY A 42 -2.84 -4.54 -2.39
C GLY A 42 -2.47 -4.49 -0.93
N MET A 43 -1.82 -3.44 -0.50
CA MET A 43 -1.47 -3.33 0.90
C MET A 43 -2.63 -2.83 1.73
N ASP A 44 -2.67 -3.30 2.97
CA ASP A 44 -3.70 -2.94 3.90
C ASP A 44 -3.51 -1.50 4.38
N ARG A 45 -4.60 -0.81 4.69
CA ARG A 45 -4.51 0.60 5.08
C ARG A 45 -3.64 0.82 6.31
N HIS A 46 -3.62 -0.13 7.23
CA HIS A 46 -2.78 0.02 8.42
C HIS A 46 -1.31 -0.05 8.05
N GLU A 47 -0.99 -0.95 7.17
CA GLU A 47 0.36 -1.12 6.70
C GLU A 47 0.81 0.10 5.91
N ILE A 48 -0.07 0.61 5.06
CA ILE A 48 0.21 1.81 4.28
C ILE A 48 0.46 2.98 5.22
N ALA A 49 -0.38 3.12 6.23
CA ALA A 49 -0.25 4.22 7.18
C ALA A 49 1.11 4.20 7.86
N GLU A 50 1.56 3.02 8.22
CA GLU A 50 2.87 2.86 8.84
C GLU A 50 3.99 3.27 7.93
N LEU A 51 3.95 2.82 6.70
CA LEU A 51 5.02 3.10 5.75
C LEU A 51 5.06 4.55 5.32
N VAL A 52 3.90 5.14 5.18
CA VAL A 52 3.80 6.51 4.72
C VAL A 52 3.94 7.52 5.87
N GLY A 53 3.71 7.05 7.09
CA GLY A 53 3.84 7.92 8.26
C GLY A 53 2.59 8.72 8.54
N THR A 54 1.43 8.12 8.35
CA THR A 54 0.17 8.79 8.59
C THR A 54 -0.77 7.86 9.36
N THR A 55 -2.05 8.17 9.41
CA THR A 55 -3.00 7.34 10.13
C THR A 55 -3.85 6.53 9.17
N ALA A 56 -4.41 5.43 9.68
CA ALA A 56 -5.25 4.58 8.85
C ALA A 56 -6.49 5.35 8.38
N GLY A 57 -6.97 6.29 9.18
CA GLY A 57 -8.11 7.12 8.80
C GLY A 57 -7.79 7.95 7.56
N THR A 58 -6.63 8.56 7.56
CA THR A 58 -6.19 9.36 6.42
C THR A 58 -6.06 8.49 5.18
N VAL A 59 -5.50 7.30 5.35
CA VAL A 59 -5.34 6.39 4.24
C VAL A 59 -6.71 6.00 3.68
N SER A 60 -7.67 5.72 4.54
CA SER A 60 -9.01 5.34 4.11
C SER A 60 -9.66 6.45 3.28
N VAL A 61 -9.49 7.69 3.72
CA VAL A 61 -10.06 8.82 3.00
C VAL A 61 -9.43 8.94 1.61
N GLU A 62 -8.11 8.79 1.55
CA GLU A 62 -7.43 8.89 0.26
C GLU A 62 -7.82 7.75 -0.68
N ILE A 63 -8.00 6.57 -0.14
CA ILE A 63 -8.42 5.44 -0.95
C ILE A 63 -9.82 5.68 -1.48
N SER A 64 -10.70 6.26 -0.68
CA SER A 64 -12.05 6.58 -1.12
C SER A 64 -12.03 7.59 -2.26
N HIS A 65 -11.19 8.61 -2.12
CA HIS A 65 -11.07 9.61 -3.16
C HIS A 65 -10.53 8.99 -4.44
N LEU A 66 -9.61 8.08 -4.30
CA LEU A 66 -9.01 7.41 -5.43
C LEU A 66 -10.06 6.60 -6.19
N ARG A 67 -10.87 5.87 -5.45
CA ARG A 67 -11.92 5.08 -6.06
C ARG A 67 -12.93 5.94 -6.79
N ARG A 68 -13.26 7.05 -6.19
CA ARG A 68 -14.21 7.98 -6.77
C ARG A 68 -13.66 8.54 -8.07
N ARG A 69 -12.41 8.95 -8.06
CA ARG A 69 -11.77 9.47 -9.24
C ARG A 69 -11.72 8.47 -10.37
N LYS A 70 -11.43 7.23 -10.01
CA LYS A 70 -11.36 6.19 -10.98
C LYS A 70 -12.70 5.95 -11.62
N ALA A 71 -13.75 5.96 -10.81
CA ALA A 71 -15.09 5.75 -11.31
C ALA A 71 -15.50 6.87 -12.25
N GLU A 72 -15.13 8.10 -11.92
CA GLU A 72 -15.44 9.24 -12.74
C GLU A 72 -14.75 9.18 -14.09
N VAL A 73 -13.48 8.81 -14.06
CA VAL A 73 -12.72 8.70 -15.28
C VAL A 73 -13.32 7.63 -16.18
N SER A 74 -13.67 6.50 -15.58
CA SER A 74 -14.28 5.43 -16.31
C SER A 74 -15.57 5.85 -16.96
N ARG A 75 -16.39 6.57 -16.22
CA ARG A 75 -17.64 7.02 -16.74
C ARG A 75 -17.43 8.01 -17.85
N GLY A 76 -16.52 8.91 -17.68
CA GLY A 76 -16.22 9.90 -18.69
C GLY A 76 -15.75 9.28 -19.97
N ARG A 77 -14.96 8.19 -19.84
CA ARG A 77 -14.45 7.55 -20.98
C ARG A 77 -15.52 6.85 -21.77
N ARG A 78 -16.51 6.35 -21.10
CA ARG A 78 -17.53 5.68 -21.78
C ARG A 78 -18.36 6.62 -22.55
N GLY A 79 -18.52 7.75 -22.12
CA GLY A 79 -19.30 8.72 -22.79
C GLY A 79 -18.93 8.83 -24.21
#